data_3fffa255104ad5bcd3eda9d7699807e3
#
_entry.id   3fffa255104ad5bcd3eda9d7699807e3
#
_cell.length_a   1.000
_cell.length_b   1.000
_cell.length_c   1.000
_cell.angle_alpha   90.00
_cell.angle_beta   90.00
_cell.angle_gamma   90.00
#
_symmetry.space_group_name_H-M   'P 1'
#
loop_
_entity.id
_entity.type
_entity.pdbx_description
1 polymer ?
#
loop_
_entity_poly.entity_id
_entity_poly.type
_entity_poly.pdbx_seq_one_letter_code
_entity_poly.pdbx_strand_id
1 'polypeptide(L)'
;MKKEQKNVPLLNPAIKAEEEFDETIPDKIETEESKRAEVLISKVTADRLIEEFNKAHSNRFFLKKGVSLGDLADLLCTNQRYASYIVNMVTGLDFNNYVQQARIAYLIERVERDPELLNVKFSILAESAGFSSISKFSSVFKSVMGVPPSEYFQKK
;
A
#
# COMPACT_ATOMS: atom_id res chain seq x y z
N MET A 1 -14.09 -27.68 8.61
CA MET A 1 -13.07 -26.77 9.16
C MET A 1 -13.21 -25.42 8.50
N LYS A 2 -13.64 -24.43 9.25
CA LYS A 2 -13.72 -23.05 8.75
C LYS A 2 -12.29 -22.53 8.58
N LYS A 3 -11.87 -22.27 7.35
CA LYS A 3 -10.65 -21.52 7.07
C LYS A 3 -10.86 -20.11 7.61
N GLU A 4 -10.23 -19.78 8.73
CA GLU A 4 -10.07 -18.39 9.12
C GLU A 4 -9.23 -17.71 8.03
N GLN A 5 -9.92 -16.97 7.16
CA GLN A 5 -9.25 -15.98 6.32
C GLN A 5 -8.65 -14.97 7.28
N LYS A 6 -7.34 -15.10 7.54
CA LYS A 6 -6.60 -14.03 8.16
C LYS A 6 -6.67 -12.86 7.20
N ASN A 7 -7.48 -11.87 7.56
CA ASN A 7 -7.58 -10.61 6.85
C ASN A 7 -6.18 -10.00 6.76
N VAL A 8 -5.55 -10.17 5.60
CA VAL A 8 -4.56 -9.21 5.17
C VAL A 8 -5.32 -7.89 5.10
N PRO A 9 -4.88 -6.80 5.75
CA PRO A 9 -5.51 -5.52 5.55
C PRO A 9 -5.31 -5.14 4.09
N LEU A 10 -6.23 -5.59 3.26
CA LEU A 10 -6.31 -5.22 1.86
C LEU A 10 -6.52 -3.71 1.85
N LEU A 11 -5.66 -3.02 1.15
CA LEU A 11 -5.98 -1.69 0.67
C LEU A 11 -7.38 -1.75 0.11
N ASN A 12 -8.31 -1.11 0.76
CA ASN A 12 -9.69 -1.12 0.31
C ASN A 12 -9.76 -0.35 -1.01
N PRO A 13 -9.85 -1.03 -2.18
CA PRO A 13 -9.92 -0.33 -3.46
C PRO A 13 -11.25 0.39 -3.66
N ALA A 14 -12.19 0.18 -2.76
CA ALA A 14 -13.52 0.75 -2.79
C ALA A 14 -13.74 1.67 -1.59
N ILE A 15 -12.99 2.75 -1.51
CA ILE A 15 -13.57 3.95 -0.93
C ILE A 15 -14.53 4.45 -2.01
N LYS A 16 -15.80 4.04 -1.88
CA LYS A 16 -16.87 4.64 -2.66
C LYS A 16 -16.79 6.15 -2.43
N ALA A 17 -16.63 6.89 -3.49
CA ALA A 17 -16.65 8.36 -3.50
C ALA A 17 -18.06 8.93 -3.15
N GLU A 18 -18.86 8.19 -2.40
CA GLU A 18 -20.24 8.53 -2.02
C GLU A 18 -20.37 9.02 -0.58
N GLU A 19 -19.29 9.03 0.22
CA GLU A 19 -19.32 9.82 1.44
C GLU A 19 -19.09 11.28 1.05
N GLU A 20 -20.12 12.10 1.25
CA GLU A 20 -20.07 13.54 1.11
C GLU A 20 -18.78 14.04 1.77
N PHE A 21 -17.89 14.59 0.94
CA PHE A 21 -16.72 15.30 1.40
C PHE A 21 -17.26 16.59 2.04
N ASP A 22 -17.56 16.51 3.33
CA ASP A 22 -17.87 17.67 4.14
C ASP A 22 -16.66 18.59 4.11
N GLU A 23 -16.82 19.82 3.66
CA GLU A 23 -15.78 20.85 3.60
C GLU A 23 -15.22 21.21 5.00
N THR A 24 -15.78 20.65 6.05
CA THR A 24 -15.30 20.74 7.41
C THR A 24 -14.41 19.54 7.73
N ILE A 25 -13.09 19.71 7.55
CA ILE A 25 -12.08 18.86 8.16
C ILE A 25 -12.32 18.92 9.68
N PRO A 26 -12.61 17.77 10.35
CA PRO A 26 -12.82 17.82 11.78
C PRO A 26 -11.56 18.34 12.46
N ASP A 27 -11.71 19.44 13.15
CA ASP A 27 -10.78 19.98 14.12
C ASP A 27 -10.38 18.87 15.09
N LYS A 28 -9.08 18.56 15.13
CA LYS A 28 -8.36 17.81 16.17
C LYS A 28 -7.70 16.50 15.70
N ILE A 29 -6.52 16.64 15.21
CA ILE A 29 -5.28 16.11 15.82
C ILE A 29 -4.16 17.05 15.37
N GLU A 30 -3.84 18.02 16.21
CA GLU A 30 -2.73 18.95 16.01
C GLU A 30 -1.41 18.25 16.30
N THR A 31 -0.86 17.55 15.32
CA THR A 31 0.58 17.33 15.27
C THR A 31 1.21 18.43 14.42
N GLU A 32 2.42 18.84 14.73
CA GLU A 32 3.17 19.86 13.96
C GLU A 32 3.28 19.50 12.47
N GLU A 33 3.18 18.22 12.13
CA GLU A 33 3.09 17.72 10.75
C GLU A 33 1.72 17.95 10.13
N SER A 34 0.65 17.92 10.92
CA SER A 34 -0.72 18.19 10.45
C SER A 34 -0.89 19.66 10.06
N LYS A 35 -0.20 20.59 10.74
CA LYS A 35 -0.20 22.02 10.38
C LYS A 35 0.51 22.33 9.05
N ARG A 36 1.31 21.40 8.52
CA ARG A 36 1.94 21.52 7.20
C ARG A 36 1.05 21.06 6.05
N ALA A 37 -0.11 20.51 6.31
CA ALA A 37 -0.94 19.81 5.35
C ALA A 37 -2.37 20.33 5.21
N GLU A 38 -2.64 21.58 5.50
CA GLU A 38 -3.82 22.22 4.89
C GLU A 38 -3.57 22.43 3.40
N VAL A 39 -3.55 21.30 2.70
CA VAL A 39 -3.60 21.31 1.25
C VAL A 39 -5.07 21.44 0.90
N LEU A 40 -5.49 22.66 0.63
CA LEU A 40 -6.80 22.93 0.04
C LEU A 40 -6.79 22.36 -1.40
N ILE A 41 -6.95 21.05 -1.50
CA ILE A 41 -7.17 20.41 -2.79
C ILE A 41 -8.66 20.57 -3.11
N SER A 42 -8.96 21.10 -4.29
CA SER A 42 -10.35 21.10 -4.76
C SER A 42 -10.85 19.64 -4.88
N LYS A 43 -12.14 19.43 -4.62
CA LYS A 43 -12.77 18.09 -4.78
C LYS A 43 -12.44 17.46 -6.14
N VAL A 44 -12.54 18.22 -7.21
CA VAL A 44 -12.24 17.75 -8.58
C VAL A 44 -10.78 17.27 -8.71
N THR A 45 -9.85 18.00 -8.10
CA THR A 45 -8.43 17.59 -8.12
C THR A 45 -8.20 16.34 -7.27
N ALA A 46 -8.83 16.25 -6.10
CA ALA A 46 -8.73 15.06 -5.26
C ALA A 46 -9.30 13.82 -5.97
N ASP A 47 -10.48 13.91 -6.55
CA ASP A 47 -11.12 12.81 -7.29
C ASP A 47 -10.22 12.31 -8.44
N ARG A 48 -9.66 13.23 -9.22
CA ARG A 48 -8.71 12.89 -10.29
C ARG A 48 -7.47 12.17 -9.74
N LEU A 49 -6.87 12.67 -8.69
CA LEU A 49 -5.65 12.08 -8.11
C LEU A 49 -5.93 10.71 -7.49
N ILE A 50 -7.10 10.50 -6.89
CA ILE A 50 -7.53 9.19 -6.39
C ILE A 50 -7.68 8.20 -7.55
N GLU A 51 -8.30 8.61 -8.64
CA GLU A 51 -8.45 7.76 -9.83
C GLU A 51 -7.09 7.36 -10.41
N GLU A 52 -6.16 8.31 -10.57
CA GLU A 52 -4.81 8.03 -11.06
C GLU A 52 -4.01 7.15 -10.07
N PHE A 53 -4.18 7.35 -8.76
CA PHE A 53 -3.60 6.48 -7.76
C PHE A 53 -4.11 5.04 -7.86
N ASN A 54 -5.42 4.84 -8.04
CA ASN A 54 -6.00 3.53 -8.21
C ASN A 54 -5.51 2.85 -9.50
N LYS A 55 -5.35 3.60 -10.59
CA LYS A 55 -4.74 3.09 -11.83
C LYS A 55 -3.28 2.67 -11.61
N ALA A 56 -2.49 3.51 -10.95
CA ALA A 56 -1.10 3.20 -10.61
C ALA A 56 -1.01 1.94 -9.73
N HIS A 57 -1.88 1.82 -8.74
CA HIS A 57 -1.97 0.63 -7.89
C HIS A 57 -2.31 -0.63 -8.71
N SER A 58 -3.31 -0.57 -9.57
CA SER A 58 -3.70 -1.68 -10.46
C SER A 58 -2.58 -2.09 -11.41
N ASN A 59 -1.77 -1.14 -11.85
CA ASN A 59 -0.57 -1.37 -12.66
C ASN A 59 0.64 -1.81 -11.82
N ARG A 60 0.47 -1.99 -10.51
CA ARG A 60 1.48 -2.53 -9.59
C ARG A 60 2.78 -1.73 -9.56
N PHE A 61 2.70 -0.40 -9.62
CA PHE A 61 3.88 0.48 -9.59
C PHE A 61 4.78 0.22 -8.37
N PHE A 62 4.20 -0.23 -7.27
CA PHE A 62 4.89 -0.54 -6.01
C PHE A 62 5.89 -1.72 -6.12
N LEU A 63 5.81 -2.53 -7.18
CA LEU A 63 6.76 -3.62 -7.43
C LEU A 63 8.11 -3.13 -7.96
N LYS A 64 8.17 -1.90 -8.46
CA LYS A 64 9.45 -1.29 -8.87
C LYS A 64 10.42 -1.27 -7.69
N LYS A 65 11.60 -1.88 -7.86
CA LYS A 65 12.65 -1.83 -6.85
C LYS A 65 13.09 -0.38 -6.61
N GLY A 66 13.15 0.03 -5.35
CA GLY A 66 13.50 1.40 -4.99
C GLY A 66 12.46 2.45 -5.36
N VAL A 67 11.20 2.06 -5.58
CA VAL A 67 10.12 3.02 -5.84
C VAL A 67 10.06 4.10 -4.77
N SER A 68 9.92 5.33 -5.19
CA SER A 68 9.91 6.52 -4.34
C SER A 68 8.57 7.27 -4.42
N LEU A 69 8.34 8.15 -3.46
CA LEU A 69 7.20 9.07 -3.50
C LEU A 69 7.26 10.01 -4.72
N GLY A 70 8.48 10.33 -5.20
CA GLY A 70 8.68 11.08 -6.44
C GLY A 70 8.16 10.32 -7.65
N ASP A 71 8.46 9.02 -7.76
CA ASP A 71 7.92 8.19 -8.85
C ASP A 71 6.38 8.18 -8.86
N LEU A 72 5.76 8.12 -7.68
CA LEU A 72 4.30 8.19 -7.59
C LEU A 72 3.78 9.58 -7.99
N ALA A 73 4.42 10.64 -7.52
CA ALA A 73 4.04 12.01 -7.89
C ALA A 73 4.07 12.23 -9.40
N ASP A 74 5.09 11.69 -10.07
CA ASP A 74 5.21 11.74 -11.53
C ASP A 74 4.07 10.96 -12.22
N LEU A 75 3.74 9.76 -11.72
CA LEU A 75 2.61 8.97 -12.24
C LEU A 75 1.26 9.68 -12.08
N LEU A 76 1.08 10.41 -10.97
CA LEU A 76 -0.14 11.18 -10.70
C LEU A 76 -0.14 12.55 -11.37
N CYS A 77 0.92 12.91 -12.10
CA CYS A 77 1.11 14.26 -12.67
C CYS A 77 0.90 15.35 -11.60
N THR A 78 1.57 15.22 -10.46
CA THR A 78 1.45 16.12 -9.32
C THR A 78 2.79 16.23 -8.56
N ASN A 79 2.80 16.94 -7.44
CA ASN A 79 3.95 17.02 -6.56
C ASN A 79 3.89 15.96 -5.44
N GLN A 80 5.02 15.73 -4.77
CA GLN A 80 5.13 14.74 -3.69
C GLN A 80 4.20 15.02 -2.50
N ARG A 81 3.92 16.28 -2.21
CA ARG A 81 3.02 16.67 -1.13
C ARG A 81 1.61 16.16 -1.38
N TYR A 82 1.08 16.37 -2.60
CA TYR A 82 -0.22 15.86 -2.99
C TYR A 82 -0.24 14.35 -3.12
N ALA A 83 0.80 13.75 -3.67
CA ALA A 83 0.92 12.29 -3.75
C ALA A 83 0.89 11.66 -2.35
N SER A 84 1.66 12.19 -1.39
CA SER A 84 1.65 11.74 0.00
C SER A 84 0.28 11.91 0.66
N TYR A 85 -0.37 13.04 0.44
CA TYR A 85 -1.71 13.30 0.96
C TYR A 85 -2.73 12.28 0.44
N ILE A 86 -2.72 11.99 -0.87
CA ILE A 86 -3.63 11.01 -1.48
C ILE A 86 -3.38 9.60 -0.94
N VAL A 87 -2.11 9.17 -0.83
CA VAL A 87 -1.79 7.87 -0.23
C VAL A 87 -2.38 7.76 1.18
N ASN A 88 -2.13 8.76 2.02
CA ASN A 88 -2.65 8.75 3.39
C ASN A 88 -4.17 8.79 3.43
N MET A 89 -4.81 9.62 2.62
CA MET A 89 -6.27 9.74 2.57
C MET A 89 -6.94 8.44 2.11
N VAL A 90 -6.39 7.77 1.10
CA VAL A 90 -6.97 6.54 0.54
C VAL A 90 -6.67 5.31 1.41
N THR A 91 -5.49 5.25 2.02
CA THR A 91 -4.98 4.02 2.66
C THR A 91 -4.85 4.14 4.17
N GLY A 92 -4.84 5.34 4.73
CA GLY A 92 -4.51 5.60 6.13
C GLY A 92 -3.02 5.41 6.47
N LEU A 93 -2.17 5.21 5.48
CA LEU A 93 -0.75 4.89 5.64
C LEU A 93 0.12 5.98 5.04
N ASP A 94 1.36 6.11 5.53
CA ASP A 94 2.39 6.80 4.77
C ASP A 94 2.84 5.97 3.55
N PHE A 95 3.52 6.61 2.62
CA PHE A 95 3.93 5.99 1.36
C PHE A 95 4.77 4.72 1.55
N ASN A 96 5.73 4.72 2.49
CA ASN A 96 6.61 3.58 2.72
C ASN A 96 5.85 2.37 3.27
N ASN A 97 4.99 2.59 4.25
CA ASN A 97 4.14 1.55 4.81
C ASN A 97 3.13 1.03 3.78
N TYR A 98 2.54 1.91 2.99
CA TYR A 98 1.68 1.52 1.88
C TYR A 98 2.40 0.60 0.88
N VAL A 99 3.58 0.98 0.40
CA VAL A 99 4.35 0.16 -0.56
C VAL A 99 4.70 -1.20 0.04
N GLN A 100 5.11 -1.23 1.30
CA GLN A 100 5.46 -2.48 1.99
C GLN A 100 4.24 -3.41 2.11
N GLN A 101 3.09 -2.89 2.54
CA GLN A 101 1.86 -3.68 2.65
C GLN A 101 1.37 -4.17 1.28
N ALA A 102 1.39 -3.30 0.27
CA ALA A 102 0.99 -3.67 -1.09
C ALA A 102 1.86 -4.81 -1.67
N ARG A 103 3.17 -4.80 -1.40
CA ARG A 103 4.09 -5.87 -1.80
C ARG A 103 3.80 -7.20 -1.10
N ILE A 104 3.50 -7.18 0.20
CA ILE A 104 3.15 -8.39 0.94
C ILE A 104 1.81 -8.94 0.46
N ALA A 105 0.79 -8.10 0.29
CA ALA A 105 -0.51 -8.50 -0.24
C ALA A 105 -0.38 -9.14 -1.63
N TYR A 106 0.40 -8.54 -2.51
CA TYR A 106 0.69 -9.08 -3.84
C TYR A 106 1.34 -10.48 -3.79
N LEU A 107 2.33 -10.69 -2.90
CA LEU A 107 2.97 -11.99 -2.76
C LEU A 107 2.01 -13.06 -2.24
N ILE A 108 1.20 -12.73 -1.25
CA ILE A 108 0.21 -13.65 -0.70
C ILE A 108 -0.79 -14.05 -1.79
N GLU A 109 -1.33 -13.09 -2.52
CA GLU A 109 -2.25 -13.34 -3.63
C GLU A 109 -1.61 -14.24 -4.72
N ARG A 110 -0.34 -13.99 -5.05
CA ARG A 110 0.38 -14.83 -6.02
C ARG A 110 0.52 -16.28 -5.56
N VAL A 111 0.94 -16.48 -4.31
CA VAL A 111 1.11 -17.83 -3.75
C VAL A 111 -0.24 -18.53 -3.61
N GLU A 112 -1.31 -17.81 -3.32
CA GLU A 112 -2.66 -18.40 -3.26
C GLU A 112 -3.17 -18.86 -4.64
N ARG A 113 -2.82 -18.13 -5.69
CA ARG A 113 -3.14 -18.52 -7.08
C ARG A 113 -2.25 -19.65 -7.61
N ASP A 114 -1.00 -19.66 -7.19
CA ASP A 114 0.00 -20.62 -7.63
C ASP A 114 0.83 -21.12 -6.43
N PRO A 115 0.35 -22.18 -5.73
CA PRO A 115 1.05 -22.74 -4.59
C PRO A 115 2.43 -23.33 -4.91
N GLU A 116 2.74 -23.61 -6.19
CA GLU A 116 4.07 -24.10 -6.59
C GLU A 116 5.17 -23.06 -6.33
N LEU A 117 4.81 -21.79 -6.23
CA LEU A 117 5.72 -20.72 -5.83
C LEU A 117 6.35 -20.94 -4.44
N LEU A 118 5.75 -21.76 -3.59
CA LEU A 118 6.33 -22.14 -2.30
C LEU A 118 7.59 -23.02 -2.42
N ASN A 119 7.79 -23.64 -3.59
CA ASN A 119 9.00 -24.39 -3.91
C ASN A 119 10.15 -23.46 -4.36
N VAL A 120 9.86 -22.19 -4.61
CA VAL A 120 10.85 -21.18 -5.01
C VAL A 120 11.49 -20.58 -3.75
N LYS A 121 12.78 -20.27 -3.82
CA LYS A 121 13.48 -19.60 -2.71
C LYS A 121 12.80 -18.28 -2.35
N PHE A 122 12.62 -18.02 -1.07
CA PHE A 122 12.03 -16.75 -0.60
C PHE A 122 12.81 -15.52 -1.07
N SER A 123 14.10 -15.61 -1.33
CA SER A 123 14.89 -14.52 -1.92
C SER A 123 14.40 -14.13 -3.30
N ILE A 124 14.01 -15.09 -4.14
CA ILE A 124 13.47 -14.85 -5.47
C ILE A 124 12.07 -14.25 -5.38
N LEU A 125 11.25 -14.78 -4.47
CA LEU A 125 9.91 -14.22 -4.22
C LEU A 125 9.99 -12.76 -3.71
N ALA A 126 10.89 -12.49 -2.78
CA ALA A 126 11.12 -11.15 -2.25
C ALA A 126 11.55 -10.18 -3.35
N GLU A 127 12.49 -10.57 -4.19
CA GLU A 127 12.96 -9.76 -5.31
C GLU A 127 11.84 -9.50 -6.32
N SER A 128 11.04 -10.50 -6.65
CA SER A 128 9.89 -10.36 -7.56
C SER A 128 8.82 -9.38 -7.06
N ALA A 129 8.76 -9.18 -5.74
CA ALA A 129 7.88 -8.20 -5.11
C ALA A 129 8.55 -6.83 -4.88
N GLY A 130 9.77 -6.62 -5.40
CA GLY A 130 10.46 -5.34 -5.33
C GLY A 130 11.25 -5.10 -4.03
N PHE A 131 11.40 -6.09 -3.16
CA PHE A 131 12.26 -5.96 -1.97
C PHE A 131 13.74 -5.95 -2.34
N SER A 132 14.51 -5.13 -1.64
CA SER A 132 15.96 -5.02 -1.88
C SER A 132 16.75 -6.18 -1.30
N SER A 133 16.21 -6.89 -0.31
CA SER A 133 16.84 -8.05 0.33
C SER A 133 15.82 -8.96 0.98
N ILE A 134 16.22 -10.21 1.20
CA ILE A 134 15.44 -11.20 1.95
C ILE A 134 15.22 -10.77 3.41
N SER A 135 16.20 -10.13 4.02
CA SER A 135 16.10 -9.63 5.39
C SER A 135 15.03 -8.56 5.52
N LYS A 136 15.00 -7.62 4.57
CA LYS A 136 13.95 -6.58 4.53
C LYS A 136 12.57 -7.18 4.30
N PHE A 137 12.45 -8.12 3.37
CA PHE A 137 11.21 -8.87 3.15
C PHE A 137 10.72 -9.57 4.41
N SER A 138 11.57 -10.35 5.07
CA SER A 138 11.19 -11.12 6.27
C SER A 138 10.76 -10.22 7.42
N SER A 139 11.46 -9.11 7.64
CA SER A 139 11.12 -8.12 8.65
C SER A 139 9.76 -7.47 8.38
N VAL A 140 9.54 -7.02 7.14
CA VAL A 140 8.28 -6.40 6.73
C VAL A 140 7.13 -7.40 6.79
N PHE A 141 7.34 -8.61 6.29
CA PHE A 141 6.33 -9.68 6.32
C PHE A 141 5.87 -9.96 7.75
N LYS A 142 6.83 -10.13 8.68
CA LYS A 142 6.52 -10.34 10.09
C LYS A 142 5.78 -9.14 10.70
N SER A 143 6.17 -7.92 10.35
CA SER A 143 5.49 -6.72 10.83
C SER A 143 4.04 -6.63 10.35
N VAL A 144 3.78 -6.98 9.08
CA VAL A 144 2.44 -6.93 8.47
C VAL A 144 1.57 -8.10 8.88
N MET A 145 2.14 -9.33 8.92
CA MET A 145 1.39 -10.57 9.13
C MET A 145 1.46 -11.10 10.57
N GLY A 146 2.30 -10.53 11.42
CA GLY A 146 2.51 -10.97 12.81
C GLY A 146 3.39 -12.22 12.95
N VAL A 147 3.66 -12.94 11.86
CA VAL A 147 4.48 -14.16 11.82
C VAL A 147 5.47 -14.11 10.66
N PRO A 148 6.63 -14.78 10.74
CA PRO A 148 7.58 -14.81 9.64
C PRO A 148 7.04 -15.57 8.42
N PRO A 149 7.58 -15.31 7.21
CA PRO A 149 7.13 -15.96 5.98
C PRO A 149 7.17 -17.49 6.05
N SER A 150 8.24 -18.06 6.61
CA SER A 150 8.39 -19.50 6.76
C SER A 150 7.27 -20.14 7.58
N GLU A 151 6.89 -19.51 8.68
CA GLU A 151 5.81 -20.00 9.52
C GLU A 151 4.44 -19.82 8.83
N TYR A 152 4.23 -18.69 8.17
CA TYR A 152 2.97 -18.40 7.48
C TYR A 152 2.68 -19.40 6.36
N PHE A 153 3.69 -19.69 5.53
CA PHE A 153 3.53 -20.57 4.37
C PHE A 153 3.66 -22.07 4.71
N GLN A 154 4.24 -22.44 5.84
CA GLN A 154 4.23 -23.85 6.30
C GLN A 154 2.86 -24.31 6.79
N LYS A 155 2.00 -23.38 7.20
CA LYS A 155 0.64 -23.68 7.67
C LYS A 155 -0.39 -23.80 6.55
N LYS A 156 0.03 -23.65 5.30
CA LYS A 156 -0.78 -23.81 4.10
C LYS A 156 -0.44 -25.10 3.35
#